data_6f47b9c4e909ca66a79f0ee156536331
#
_entry.id   6f47b9c4e909ca66a79f0ee156536331
#
_cell.length_a   1.000
_cell.length_b   1.000
_cell.length_c   1.000
_cell.angle_alpha   90.00
_cell.angle_beta   90.00
_cell.angle_gamma   90.00
#
_symmetry.space_group_name_H-M   'P 1'
#
loop_
_entity.id
_entity.type
_entity.pdbx_description
1 polymer ?
#
loop_
_entity_poly.entity_id
_entity_poly.type
_entity_poly.pdbx_seq_one_letter_code
_entity_poly.pdbx_strand_id
1 'polypeptide(L)'
;MKKYIAYTVIALIATIGVSLGASDNAAIEAKENAAWQAFKDKKPDDFKKVVSADFRGAYAEGISDMDKELSDMKKWDMKSFTISDYNALSNGPKVFVTTYVVKIEGTFDGKDASGTYNAGSVWKQEKGAWMAIFHTNVKAETAAK
;
A
#
# COMPACT_ATOMS: atom_id res chain seq x y z
N MET A 1 60.25 40.65 11.40
CA MET A 1 58.80 40.71 11.56
C MET A 1 58.19 39.59 10.72
N LYS A 2 57.76 38.49 11.37
CA LYS A 2 57.15 37.36 10.67
C LYS A 2 55.63 37.52 10.73
N LYS A 3 54.97 37.68 9.55
CA LYS A 3 53.52 37.79 9.44
C LYS A 3 52.92 36.36 9.39
N TYR A 4 52.13 35.96 10.39
CA TYR A 4 51.36 34.71 10.39
C TYR A 4 50.03 35.01 9.70
N ILE A 5 49.78 34.35 8.57
CA ILE A 5 48.50 34.34 7.88
C ILE A 5 47.68 33.19 8.45
N ALA A 6 46.64 33.49 9.21
CA ALA A 6 45.70 32.51 9.69
C ALA A 6 44.67 32.17 8.58
N TYR A 7 44.67 30.94 8.09
CA TYR A 7 43.63 30.42 7.19
C TYR A 7 42.47 29.92 8.03
N THR A 8 41.34 30.64 7.99
CA THR A 8 40.08 30.16 8.56
C THR A 8 39.44 29.20 7.58
N VAL A 9 39.47 27.91 7.88
CA VAL A 9 38.74 26.88 7.13
C VAL A 9 37.30 26.92 7.62
N ILE A 10 36.38 27.45 6.80
CA ILE A 10 34.96 27.35 7.05
C ILE A 10 34.51 25.98 6.51
N ALA A 11 34.30 25.04 7.43
CA ALA A 11 33.67 23.75 7.10
C ALA A 11 32.19 23.97 6.86
N LEU A 12 31.78 23.95 5.59
CA LEU A 12 30.39 23.94 5.20
C LEU A 12 29.79 22.56 5.47
N ILE A 13 29.13 22.40 6.61
CA ILE A 13 28.37 21.18 6.92
C ILE A 13 27.07 21.25 6.12
N ALA A 14 27.04 20.63 4.95
CA ALA A 14 25.82 20.37 4.22
C ALA A 14 25.02 19.33 5.01
N THR A 15 23.99 19.77 5.74
CA THR A 15 22.99 18.89 6.32
C THR A 15 22.18 18.33 5.16
N ILE A 16 22.50 17.12 4.74
CA ILE A 16 21.64 16.33 3.85
C ILE A 16 20.43 15.93 4.69
N GLY A 17 19.40 16.75 4.65
CA GLY A 17 18.09 16.39 5.17
C GLY A 17 17.53 15.25 4.29
N VAL A 18 17.78 14.00 4.67
CA VAL A 18 17.13 12.85 4.04
C VAL A 18 15.65 12.95 4.39
N SER A 19 14.83 13.30 3.42
CA SER A 19 13.37 13.21 3.52
C SER A 19 12.99 11.73 3.52
N LEU A 20 13.11 11.09 4.69
CA LEU A 20 12.76 9.68 4.89
C LEU A 20 11.29 9.38 4.54
N GLY A 21 10.39 10.36 4.68
CA GLY A 21 8.97 10.19 4.43
C GLY A 21 8.58 9.95 2.96
N ALA A 22 9.23 10.62 2.01
CA ALA A 22 8.85 10.50 0.59
C ALA A 22 9.29 9.15 -0.03
N SER A 23 10.43 8.59 0.40
CA SER A 23 10.90 7.28 -0.05
C SER A 23 10.03 6.15 0.50
N ASP A 24 9.55 6.28 1.73
CA ASP A 24 8.70 5.28 2.37
C ASP A 24 7.30 5.27 1.76
N ASN A 25 6.72 6.44 1.45
CA ASN A 25 5.42 6.54 0.79
C ASN A 25 5.43 5.83 -0.57
N ALA A 26 6.45 6.08 -1.40
CA ALA A 26 6.58 5.40 -2.69
C ALA A 26 6.80 3.88 -2.54
N ALA A 27 7.54 3.46 -1.51
CA ALA A 27 7.74 2.04 -1.23
C ALA A 27 6.45 1.35 -0.80
N ILE A 28 5.60 2.00 0.01
CA ILE A 28 4.30 1.48 0.42
C ILE A 28 3.34 1.42 -0.78
N GLU A 29 3.29 2.45 -1.61
CA GLU A 29 2.46 2.47 -2.84
C GLU A 29 2.85 1.33 -3.79
N ALA A 30 4.14 1.09 -3.98
CA ALA A 30 4.62 -0.03 -4.79
C ALA A 30 4.17 -1.39 -4.22
N LYS A 31 4.15 -1.55 -2.90
CA LYS A 31 3.67 -2.78 -2.25
C LYS A 31 2.15 -2.93 -2.32
N GLU A 32 1.39 -1.83 -2.24
CA GLU A 32 -0.04 -1.84 -2.47
C GLU A 32 -0.36 -2.36 -3.88
N ASN A 33 0.31 -1.79 -4.90
CA ASN A 33 0.20 -2.27 -6.28
C ASN A 33 0.60 -3.74 -6.42
N ALA A 34 1.65 -4.18 -5.73
CA ALA A 34 2.11 -5.57 -5.76
C ALA A 34 1.07 -6.53 -5.14
N ALA A 35 0.40 -6.13 -4.06
CA ALA A 35 -0.67 -6.92 -3.45
C ALA A 35 -1.86 -7.07 -4.41
N TRP A 36 -2.32 -5.98 -5.01
CA TRP A 36 -3.39 -5.99 -6.01
C TRP A 36 -3.02 -6.83 -7.24
N GLN A 37 -1.77 -6.69 -7.72
CA GLN A 37 -1.30 -7.46 -8.89
C GLN A 37 -1.23 -8.95 -8.57
N ALA A 38 -0.71 -9.33 -7.41
CA ALA A 38 -0.64 -10.73 -6.98
C ALA A 38 -2.04 -11.34 -6.82
N PHE A 39 -2.99 -10.57 -6.28
CA PHE A 39 -4.38 -10.98 -6.15
C PHE A 39 -5.04 -11.18 -7.53
N LYS A 40 -4.89 -10.21 -8.43
CA LYS A 40 -5.39 -10.28 -9.82
C LYS A 40 -4.83 -11.49 -10.57
N ASP A 41 -3.53 -11.74 -10.45
CA ASP A 41 -2.83 -12.80 -11.17
C ASP A 41 -3.01 -14.17 -10.51
N LYS A 42 -3.74 -14.24 -9.40
CA LYS A 42 -3.97 -15.46 -8.60
C LYS A 42 -2.66 -16.11 -8.15
N LYS A 43 -1.72 -15.28 -7.63
CA LYS A 43 -0.39 -15.69 -7.17
C LYS A 43 -0.32 -15.64 -5.63
N PRO A 44 -0.77 -16.69 -4.92
CA PRO A 44 -0.83 -16.68 -3.46
C PRO A 44 0.55 -16.49 -2.80
N ASP A 45 1.61 -17.01 -3.39
CA ASP A 45 2.96 -16.88 -2.82
C ASP A 45 3.49 -15.44 -2.95
N ASP A 46 3.17 -14.73 -4.03
CA ASP A 46 3.53 -13.32 -4.19
C ASP A 46 2.69 -12.43 -3.26
N PHE A 47 1.40 -12.75 -3.11
CA PHE A 47 0.52 -12.07 -2.16
C PHE A 47 1.04 -12.16 -0.71
N LYS A 48 1.44 -13.35 -0.26
CA LYS A 48 2.02 -13.59 1.08
C LYS A 48 3.36 -12.88 1.32
N LYS A 49 4.06 -12.41 0.28
CA LYS A 49 5.29 -11.62 0.43
C LYS A 49 5.02 -10.19 0.89
N VAL A 50 3.80 -9.70 0.69
CA VAL A 50 3.43 -8.31 0.99
C VAL A 50 2.24 -8.19 1.96
N VAL A 51 1.53 -9.30 2.23
CA VAL A 51 0.41 -9.36 3.17
C VAL A 51 0.76 -10.28 4.34
N SER A 52 0.56 -9.80 5.56
CA SER A 52 0.91 -10.52 6.79
C SER A 52 0.05 -11.77 6.98
N ALA A 53 0.61 -12.79 7.63
CA ALA A 53 -0.15 -13.98 8.02
C ALA A 53 -1.30 -13.65 9.01
N ASP A 54 -1.14 -12.58 9.80
CA ASP A 54 -2.15 -12.10 10.76
C ASP A 54 -3.14 -11.09 10.15
N PHE A 55 -3.15 -10.99 8.82
CA PHE A 55 -3.99 -10.06 8.07
C PHE A 55 -5.47 -10.16 8.44
N ARG A 56 -6.16 -9.02 8.41
CA ARG A 56 -7.62 -8.94 8.47
C ARG A 56 -8.13 -8.02 7.38
N GLY A 57 -9.21 -8.44 6.72
CA GLY A 57 -9.98 -7.62 5.79
C GLY A 57 -11.38 -7.33 6.32
N ALA A 58 -11.95 -6.19 5.96
CA ALA A 58 -13.33 -5.85 6.23
C ALA A 58 -14.00 -5.35 4.94
N TYR A 59 -14.98 -6.10 4.46
CA TYR A 59 -15.65 -5.85 3.18
C TYR A 59 -17.16 -5.85 3.37
N ALA A 60 -17.91 -5.45 2.35
CA ALA A 60 -19.36 -5.51 2.38
C ALA A 60 -19.89 -6.94 2.61
N GLU A 61 -19.15 -7.96 2.16
CA GLU A 61 -19.48 -9.38 2.29
C GLU A 61 -19.10 -9.95 3.66
N GLY A 62 -18.35 -9.21 4.48
CA GLY A 62 -17.95 -9.60 5.83
C GLY A 62 -16.46 -9.48 6.12
N ILE A 63 -16.04 -10.14 7.20
CA ILE A 63 -14.66 -10.14 7.67
C ILE A 63 -13.87 -11.26 7.01
N SER A 64 -12.63 -10.97 6.68
CA SER A 64 -11.70 -11.89 6.03
C SER A 64 -10.39 -12.01 6.83
N ASP A 65 -9.81 -13.18 6.78
CA ASP A 65 -8.44 -13.50 7.18
C ASP A 65 -7.64 -13.98 5.96
N MET A 66 -6.40 -14.37 6.14
CA MET A 66 -5.54 -14.83 5.05
C MET A 66 -6.14 -16.02 4.29
N ASP A 67 -6.72 -16.99 4.98
CA ASP A 67 -7.27 -18.18 4.33
C ASP A 67 -8.48 -17.85 3.47
N LYS A 68 -9.35 -16.96 3.98
CA LYS A 68 -10.49 -16.46 3.23
C LYS A 68 -10.07 -15.62 2.03
N GLU A 69 -9.06 -14.74 2.18
CA GLU A 69 -8.52 -13.95 1.05
C GLU A 69 -8.02 -14.86 -0.07
N LEU A 70 -7.25 -15.90 0.27
CA LEU A 70 -6.75 -16.85 -0.72
C LEU A 70 -7.87 -17.69 -1.37
N SER A 71 -8.93 -17.98 -0.62
CA SER A 71 -10.13 -18.63 -1.16
C SER A 71 -10.88 -17.70 -2.12
N ASP A 72 -11.05 -16.44 -1.76
CA ASP A 72 -11.76 -15.44 -2.57
C ASP A 72 -10.94 -15.04 -3.81
N MET A 73 -9.62 -15.00 -3.72
CA MET A 73 -8.72 -14.82 -4.87
C MET A 73 -9.02 -15.81 -6.00
N LYS A 74 -9.37 -17.06 -5.68
CA LYS A 74 -9.72 -18.08 -6.69
C LYS A 74 -11.02 -17.79 -7.41
N LYS A 75 -11.97 -17.11 -6.73
CA LYS A 75 -13.30 -16.78 -7.26
C LYS A 75 -13.30 -15.49 -8.10
N TRP A 76 -12.30 -14.63 -7.90
CA TRP A 76 -12.14 -13.44 -8.70
C TRP A 76 -11.65 -13.77 -10.11
N ASP A 77 -12.23 -13.12 -11.10
CA ASP A 77 -11.70 -13.00 -12.46
C ASP A 77 -11.50 -11.51 -12.76
N MET A 78 -10.44 -10.96 -12.17
CA MET A 78 -10.10 -9.54 -12.29
C MET A 78 -9.31 -9.32 -13.58
N LYS A 79 -9.88 -8.55 -14.50
CA LYS A 79 -9.26 -8.21 -15.79
C LYS A 79 -8.28 -7.06 -15.64
N SER A 80 -8.68 -6.03 -14.91
CA SER A 80 -7.83 -4.87 -14.66
C SER A 80 -8.15 -4.25 -13.30
N PHE A 81 -7.17 -3.52 -12.76
CA PHE A 81 -7.37 -2.57 -11.68
C PHE A 81 -6.53 -1.31 -11.95
N THR A 82 -6.98 -0.18 -11.41
CA THR A 82 -6.24 1.09 -11.46
C THR A 82 -6.41 1.80 -10.12
N ILE A 83 -5.28 2.13 -9.47
CA ILE A 83 -5.25 2.92 -8.24
C ILE A 83 -5.09 4.40 -8.61
N SER A 84 -5.88 5.26 -7.95
CA SER A 84 -5.80 6.71 -8.03
C SER A 84 -6.01 7.34 -6.65
N ASP A 85 -5.74 8.65 -6.55
CA ASP A 85 -5.92 9.43 -5.31
C ASP A 85 -5.22 8.79 -4.09
N TYR A 86 -4.07 8.17 -4.35
CA TYR A 86 -3.30 7.48 -3.32
C TYR A 86 -2.71 8.45 -2.32
N ASN A 87 -2.96 8.16 -1.04
CA ASN A 87 -2.41 8.90 0.08
C ASN A 87 -1.89 7.93 1.14
N ALA A 88 -0.68 8.18 1.64
CA ALA A 88 -0.06 7.40 2.70
C ALA A 88 0.28 8.32 3.87
N LEU A 89 -0.29 8.02 5.02
CA LEU A 89 -0.05 8.75 6.26
C LEU A 89 0.80 7.88 7.21
N SER A 90 2.00 8.36 7.53
CA SER A 90 2.84 7.72 8.54
C SER A 90 2.22 7.91 9.93
N ASN A 91 2.08 6.81 10.66
CA ASN A 91 1.68 6.81 12.06
C ASN A 91 2.81 6.23 12.92
N GLY A 92 3.91 6.98 13.00
CA GLY A 92 5.15 6.56 13.63
C GLY A 92 6.07 5.77 12.68
N PRO A 93 7.24 5.32 13.15
CA PRO A 93 8.32 4.82 12.30
C PRO A 93 8.04 3.46 11.64
N LYS A 94 6.95 2.78 12.03
CA LYS A 94 6.69 1.40 11.61
C LYS A 94 5.25 1.14 11.16
N VAL A 95 4.46 2.19 10.98
CA VAL A 95 3.05 2.06 10.58
C VAL A 95 2.69 3.12 9.55
N PHE A 96 2.04 2.69 8.47
CA PHE A 96 1.36 3.56 7.52
C PHE A 96 -0.12 3.20 7.44
N VAL A 97 -0.94 4.23 7.33
CA VAL A 97 -2.34 4.11 6.93
C VAL A 97 -2.45 4.67 5.52
N THR A 98 -3.01 3.90 4.60
CA THR A 98 -3.20 4.32 3.21
C THR A 98 -4.67 4.44 2.89
N THR A 99 -5.00 5.39 2.04
CA THR A 99 -6.33 5.54 1.44
C THR A 99 -6.17 5.81 -0.05
N TYR A 100 -7.06 5.26 -0.85
CA TYR A 100 -7.03 5.44 -2.30
C TYR A 100 -8.37 5.07 -2.93
N VAL A 101 -8.51 5.40 -4.19
CA VAL A 101 -9.60 4.92 -5.03
C VAL A 101 -9.06 3.82 -5.93
N VAL A 102 -9.76 2.70 -6.03
CA VAL A 102 -9.43 1.65 -6.99
C VAL A 102 -10.61 1.41 -7.93
N LYS A 103 -10.34 1.46 -9.23
CA LYS A 103 -11.27 1.03 -10.26
C LYS A 103 -10.94 -0.41 -10.64
N ILE A 104 -11.93 -1.28 -10.61
CA ILE A 104 -11.82 -2.70 -10.92
C ILE A 104 -12.70 -3.03 -12.11
N GLU A 105 -12.21 -3.89 -13.00
CA GLU A 105 -12.99 -4.56 -14.05
C GLU A 105 -12.85 -6.06 -13.86
N GLY A 106 -13.96 -6.76 -13.71
CA GLY A 106 -13.94 -8.21 -13.52
C GLY A 106 -15.19 -8.76 -12.87
N THR A 107 -15.16 -10.05 -12.56
CA THR A 107 -16.24 -10.76 -11.90
C THR A 107 -15.77 -11.40 -10.60
N PHE A 108 -16.71 -11.56 -9.66
CA PHE A 108 -16.52 -12.34 -8.45
C PHE A 108 -17.58 -13.45 -8.41
N ASP A 109 -17.16 -14.69 -8.35
CA ASP A 109 -18.03 -15.88 -8.41
C ASP A 109 -19.00 -15.82 -9.61
N GLY A 110 -18.49 -15.38 -10.78
CA GLY A 110 -19.23 -15.25 -12.03
C GLY A 110 -20.16 -14.04 -12.14
N LYS A 111 -20.29 -13.21 -11.08
CA LYS A 111 -21.13 -12.00 -11.07
C LYS A 111 -20.27 -10.77 -11.33
N ASP A 112 -20.79 -9.81 -12.09
CA ASP A 112 -20.10 -8.55 -12.34
C ASP A 112 -19.79 -7.82 -11.02
N ALA A 113 -18.50 -7.61 -10.77
CA ALA A 113 -17.96 -6.87 -9.63
C ALA A 113 -17.18 -5.63 -10.08
N SER A 114 -17.35 -5.24 -11.35
CA SER A 114 -16.74 -4.02 -11.87
C SER A 114 -17.26 -2.79 -11.15
N GLY A 115 -16.40 -1.80 -10.95
CA GLY A 115 -16.79 -0.55 -10.31
C GLY A 115 -15.60 0.22 -9.77
N THR A 116 -15.95 1.33 -9.12
CA THR A 116 -15.03 2.16 -8.36
C THR A 116 -15.22 1.88 -6.88
N TYR A 117 -14.14 1.74 -6.15
CA TYR A 117 -14.14 1.44 -4.73
C TYR A 117 -13.28 2.44 -3.97
N ASN A 118 -13.76 2.89 -2.81
CA ASN A 118 -12.94 3.57 -1.82
C ASN A 118 -12.23 2.50 -1.01
N ALA A 119 -10.91 2.58 -0.93
CA ALA A 119 -10.09 1.54 -0.32
C ALA A 119 -9.08 2.13 0.66
N GLY A 120 -8.58 1.29 1.54
CA GLY A 120 -7.52 1.64 2.46
C GLY A 120 -6.88 0.43 3.09
N SER A 121 -5.62 0.61 3.49
CA SER A 121 -4.81 -0.44 4.11
C SER A 121 -4.04 0.09 5.31
N VAL A 122 -3.70 -0.79 6.23
CA VAL A 122 -2.71 -0.53 7.27
C VAL A 122 -1.49 -1.40 6.98
N TRP A 123 -0.36 -0.73 6.84
CA TRP A 123 0.94 -1.32 6.62
C TRP A 123 1.77 -1.23 7.88
N LYS A 124 2.41 -2.32 8.27
CA LYS A 124 3.29 -2.40 9.43
C LYS A 124 4.63 -2.98 9.03
N GLN A 125 5.70 -2.45 9.59
CA GLN A 125 7.02 -3.02 9.40
C GLN A 125 7.20 -4.23 10.31
N GLU A 126 7.34 -5.42 9.71
CA GLU A 126 7.59 -6.69 10.39
C GLU A 126 8.92 -7.27 9.92
N LYS A 127 9.83 -7.50 10.87
CA LYS A 127 11.19 -8.07 10.58
C LYS A 127 11.92 -7.33 9.46
N GLY A 128 11.73 -6.00 9.38
CA GLY A 128 12.35 -5.14 8.36
C GLY A 128 11.59 -5.05 7.02
N ALA A 129 10.52 -5.80 6.83
CA ALA A 129 9.67 -5.73 5.65
C ALA A 129 8.34 -5.03 5.95
N TRP A 130 7.84 -4.23 5.02
CA TRP A 130 6.49 -3.68 5.09
C TRP A 130 5.47 -4.74 4.68
N MET A 131 4.50 -5.00 5.56
CA MET A 131 3.44 -6.00 5.38
C MET A 131 2.08 -5.34 5.60
N ALA A 132 1.12 -5.60 4.73
CA ALA A 132 -0.27 -5.21 4.96
C ALA A 132 -0.86 -6.08 6.08
N ILE A 133 -1.37 -5.46 7.13
CA ILE A 133 -2.01 -6.14 8.26
C ILE A 133 -3.53 -5.96 8.25
N PHE A 134 -4.02 -4.98 7.50
CA PHE A 134 -5.44 -4.71 7.32
C PHE A 134 -5.72 -4.14 5.94
N HIS A 135 -6.87 -4.50 5.36
CA HIS A 135 -7.39 -3.88 4.14
C HIS A 135 -8.91 -3.79 4.20
N THR A 136 -9.43 -2.76 3.54
CA THR A 136 -10.86 -2.59 3.28
C THR A 136 -11.07 -1.98 1.91
N ASN A 137 -12.16 -2.35 1.26
CA ASN A 137 -12.69 -1.59 0.12
C ASN A 137 -14.23 -1.61 0.17
N VAL A 138 -14.81 -0.50 -0.21
CA VAL A 138 -16.26 -0.31 -0.27
C VAL A 138 -16.61 0.27 -1.61
N LYS A 139 -17.56 -0.32 -2.30
CA LYS A 139 -18.01 0.19 -3.61
C LYS A 139 -18.51 1.62 -3.45
N ALA A 140 -17.97 2.54 -4.24
CA ALA A 140 -18.39 3.93 -4.24
C ALA A 140 -19.80 4.02 -4.81
N GLU A 141 -20.67 4.75 -4.14
CA GLU A 141 -22.00 5.06 -4.68
C GLU A 141 -21.81 5.96 -5.91
N THR A 142 -22.41 5.57 -7.02
CA THR A 142 -22.56 6.49 -8.16
C THR A 142 -23.55 7.55 -7.72
N ALA A 143 -23.10 8.82 -7.67
CA ALA A 143 -24.01 9.93 -7.41
C ALA A 143 -25.23 9.78 -8.34
N ALA A 144 -26.42 9.67 -7.76
CA ALA A 144 -27.65 9.70 -8.53
C ALA A 144 -27.68 11.04 -9.29
N LYS A 145 -27.74 10.96 -10.62
CA LYS A 145 -27.90 12.14 -11.49
C LYS A 145 -29.34 12.65 -11.38
#